data_f84bc649010e691891e71f5ad2c47145
#
_entry.id   f84bc649010e691891e71f5ad2c47145
#
_cell.length_a   1.000
_cell.length_b   1.000
_cell.length_c   1.000
_cell.angle_alpha   90.00
_cell.angle_beta   90.00
_cell.angle_gamma   90.00
#
_symmetry.space_group_name_H-M   'P 1'
#
loop_
_entity.id
_entity.type
_entity.pdbx_description
1 polymer ?
#
loop_
_entity_poly.entity_id
_entity_poly.type
_entity_poly.pdbx_seq_one_letter_code
_entity_poly.pdbx_strand_id
1 'polypeptide(L)'
;RGLGDVYKRQEHMPEAKEPVILSPEKIPQHADDTDVLVDKIIGMVKGYSPNANTDMIYVAYKLAKSAHSHQFRRSGAPYIEHPVQLAYIAAQLSLDATAISAALLHDVVEDTPYTYENIETIFGKSVAELVDGVTKLRKIKYNTREEQQVENLRKMFLAMGKDIRVIIIKLADRLHNMRTLKYLKRDRQIAISKETIELYAPIAYKLGMYELKTQLEDGAFKYLYPDDYKNIIIELE
;
A
#
# COMPACT_ATOMS: atom_id res chain seq x y z
N ARG A 1 -38.71 -0.67 -34.74
CA ARG A 1 -37.41 -1.38 -34.46
C ARG A 1 -37.22 -1.29 -32.95
N GLY A 2 -37.37 -2.46 -32.32
CA GLY A 2 -37.89 -2.56 -30.97
C GLY A 2 -36.85 -2.71 -29.88
N LEU A 3 -37.33 -2.52 -28.67
CA LEU A 3 -36.70 -2.70 -27.36
C LEU A 3 -36.04 -4.08 -27.13
N GLY A 4 -36.10 -5.01 -28.09
CA GLY A 4 -35.51 -6.36 -27.99
C GLY A 4 -33.99 -6.44 -28.14
N ASP A 5 -33.34 -5.41 -28.77
CA ASP A 5 -31.91 -5.43 -29.02
C ASP A 5 -31.07 -4.89 -27.84
N VAL A 6 -31.71 -4.25 -26.85
CA VAL A 6 -31.03 -3.75 -25.65
C VAL A 6 -30.82 -4.88 -24.62
N TYR A 7 -31.73 -5.85 -24.57
CA TYR A 7 -31.64 -6.99 -23.64
C TYR A 7 -30.65 -8.09 -24.06
N LYS A 8 -30.33 -8.21 -25.37
CA LYS A 8 -29.33 -9.20 -25.84
C LYS A 8 -27.88 -8.82 -25.61
N ARG A 9 -27.57 -7.57 -25.15
CA ARG A 9 -26.21 -7.16 -24.78
C ARG A 9 -25.85 -7.40 -23.32
N GLN A 10 -26.75 -7.93 -22.48
CA GLN A 10 -26.48 -8.23 -21.08
C GLN A 10 -25.89 -9.63 -20.83
N GLU A 11 -25.77 -10.49 -21.84
CA GLU A 11 -25.26 -11.86 -21.67
C GLU A 11 -23.74 -12.01 -21.70
N HIS A 12 -22.99 -10.90 -21.77
CA HIS A 12 -21.51 -10.91 -21.66
C HIS A 12 -21.00 -9.79 -20.72
N MET A 13 -21.62 -9.66 -19.55
CA MET A 13 -20.90 -9.03 -18.44
C MET A 13 -19.86 -10.04 -17.95
N PRO A 14 -18.55 -9.68 -17.91
CA PRO A 14 -17.57 -10.55 -17.25
C PRO A 14 -18.05 -10.78 -15.82
N GLU A 15 -18.05 -12.04 -15.39
CA GLU A 15 -18.33 -12.40 -14.00
C GLU A 15 -17.66 -11.41 -13.07
N ALA A 16 -18.43 -10.82 -12.14
CA ALA A 16 -17.89 -9.94 -11.14
C ALA A 16 -16.77 -10.70 -10.43
N LYS A 17 -15.52 -10.23 -10.61
CA LYS A 17 -14.39 -10.81 -9.89
C LYS A 17 -14.75 -10.84 -8.42
N GLU A 18 -14.56 -12.00 -7.79
CA GLU A 18 -14.76 -12.15 -6.36
C GLU A 18 -14.06 -10.99 -5.62
N PRO A 19 -14.67 -10.46 -4.54
CA PRO A 19 -14.08 -9.37 -3.79
C PRO A 19 -12.67 -9.75 -3.36
N VAL A 20 -11.71 -8.87 -3.63
CA VAL A 20 -10.31 -9.05 -3.24
C VAL A 20 -10.25 -9.04 -1.71
N ILE A 21 -10.24 -10.21 -1.10
CA ILE A 21 -10.07 -10.37 0.34
C ILE A 21 -8.59 -10.09 0.65
N LEU A 22 -8.31 -8.93 1.24
CA LEU A 22 -6.98 -8.57 1.73
C LEU A 22 -6.69 -9.37 3.01
N SER A 23 -6.29 -10.65 2.85
CA SER A 23 -6.02 -11.52 3.99
C SER A 23 -4.97 -10.90 4.92
N PRO A 24 -5.23 -10.81 6.23
CA PRO A 24 -4.22 -10.53 7.23
C PRO A 24 -3.36 -11.79 7.43
N GLU A 25 -2.59 -12.19 6.43
CA GLU A 25 -1.66 -13.31 6.61
C GLU A 25 -0.64 -12.96 7.69
N LYS A 26 -0.22 -13.99 8.43
CA LYS A 26 0.78 -13.90 9.49
C LYS A 26 1.98 -13.10 8.97
N ILE A 27 2.24 -11.97 9.61
CA ILE A 27 3.41 -11.14 9.32
C ILE A 27 4.64 -12.03 9.51
N PRO A 28 5.49 -12.23 8.49
CA PRO A 28 6.73 -12.99 8.64
C PRO A 28 7.54 -12.42 9.81
N GLN A 29 8.01 -13.30 10.71
CA GLN A 29 8.74 -12.87 11.91
C GLN A 29 10.27 -12.94 11.73
N HIS A 30 10.76 -13.46 10.58
CA HIS A 30 12.17 -13.65 10.31
C HIS A 30 12.55 -13.27 8.87
N ALA A 31 13.82 -12.90 8.66
CA ALA A 31 14.34 -12.45 7.37
C ALA A 31 14.20 -13.50 6.23
N ASP A 32 14.22 -14.79 6.59
CA ASP A 32 14.05 -15.90 5.63
C ASP A 32 12.62 -15.96 5.08
N ASP A 33 11.63 -15.50 5.86
CA ASP A 33 10.24 -15.43 5.45
C ASP A 33 9.99 -14.40 4.34
N THR A 34 10.84 -13.38 4.20
CA THR A 34 10.70 -12.36 3.16
C THR A 34 11.02 -12.89 1.76
N ASP A 35 11.96 -13.81 1.61
CA ASP A 35 12.26 -14.46 0.32
C ASP A 35 11.05 -15.32 -0.12
N VAL A 36 10.45 -16.09 0.78
CA VAL A 36 9.24 -16.89 0.52
C VAL A 36 8.05 -16.00 0.11
N LEU A 37 7.88 -14.85 0.80
CA LEU A 37 6.79 -13.93 0.49
C LEU A 37 6.98 -13.25 -0.88
N VAL A 38 8.23 -12.97 -1.28
CA VAL A 38 8.53 -12.43 -2.62
C VAL A 38 8.22 -13.47 -3.70
N ASP A 39 8.54 -14.74 -3.50
CA ASP A 39 8.17 -15.81 -4.43
C ASP A 39 6.64 -15.92 -4.57
N LYS A 40 5.90 -15.77 -3.48
CA LYS A 40 4.43 -15.71 -3.49
C LYS A 40 3.91 -14.51 -4.28
N ILE A 41 4.49 -13.32 -4.08
CA ILE A 41 4.17 -12.11 -4.85
C ILE A 41 4.36 -12.36 -6.34
N ILE A 42 5.50 -12.92 -6.74
CA ILE A 42 5.82 -13.26 -8.13
C ILE A 42 4.80 -14.25 -8.69
N GLY A 43 4.45 -15.29 -7.92
CA GLY A 43 3.43 -16.26 -8.29
C GLY A 43 2.05 -15.61 -8.54
N MET A 44 1.62 -14.70 -7.65
CA MET A 44 0.38 -13.94 -7.81
C MET A 44 0.40 -13.08 -9.07
N VAL A 45 1.50 -12.34 -9.32
CA VAL A 45 1.65 -11.49 -10.52
C VAL A 45 1.58 -12.32 -11.78
N LYS A 46 2.25 -13.46 -11.85
CA LYS A 46 2.17 -14.40 -13.00
C LYS A 46 0.76 -14.93 -13.19
N GLY A 47 -0.01 -15.11 -12.12
CA GLY A 47 -1.39 -15.58 -12.18
C GLY A 47 -2.34 -14.62 -12.90
N TYR A 48 -2.27 -13.30 -12.60
CA TYR A 48 -3.12 -12.31 -13.24
C TYR A 48 -2.47 -11.58 -14.44
N SER A 49 -1.14 -11.66 -14.59
CA SER A 49 -0.38 -11.07 -15.71
C SER A 49 0.76 -11.99 -16.15
N PRO A 50 0.47 -13.05 -16.93
CA PRO A 50 1.47 -14.07 -17.28
C PRO A 50 2.72 -13.54 -18.00
N ASN A 51 2.60 -12.43 -18.71
CA ASN A 51 3.69 -11.80 -19.48
C ASN A 51 4.42 -10.69 -18.71
N ALA A 52 4.11 -10.50 -17.40
CA ALA A 52 4.74 -9.48 -16.59
C ALA A 52 6.24 -9.76 -16.40
N ASN A 53 7.05 -8.69 -16.41
CA ASN A 53 8.46 -8.78 -16.07
C ASN A 53 8.64 -8.96 -14.56
N THR A 54 8.54 -10.19 -14.09
CA THR A 54 8.68 -10.53 -12.66
C THR A 54 10.12 -10.50 -12.17
N ASP A 55 11.12 -10.59 -13.08
CA ASP A 55 12.53 -10.47 -12.70
C ASP A 55 12.84 -9.08 -12.13
N MET A 56 12.15 -8.06 -12.63
CA MET A 56 12.24 -6.69 -12.11
C MET A 56 11.80 -6.62 -10.61
N ILE A 57 10.77 -7.36 -10.23
CA ILE A 57 10.30 -7.45 -8.82
C ILE A 57 11.40 -8.06 -7.94
N TYR A 58 12.01 -9.14 -8.41
CA TYR A 58 13.08 -9.80 -7.67
C TYR A 58 14.32 -8.91 -7.51
N VAL A 59 14.72 -8.21 -8.57
CA VAL A 59 15.83 -7.24 -8.54
C VAL A 59 15.52 -6.08 -7.58
N ALA A 60 14.29 -5.55 -7.61
CA ALA A 60 13.85 -4.50 -6.70
C ALA A 60 13.91 -4.95 -5.23
N TYR A 61 13.46 -6.17 -4.95
CA TYR A 61 13.58 -6.76 -3.62
C TYR A 61 15.04 -6.88 -3.15
N LYS A 62 15.93 -7.43 -3.99
CA LYS A 62 17.35 -7.58 -3.63
C LYS A 62 18.03 -6.24 -3.37
N LEU A 63 17.73 -5.22 -4.18
CA LEU A 63 18.23 -3.86 -3.95
C LEU A 63 17.69 -3.28 -2.63
N ALA A 64 16.39 -3.36 -2.38
CA ALA A 64 15.79 -2.88 -1.14
C ALA A 64 16.35 -3.61 0.10
N LYS A 65 16.51 -4.94 0.03
CA LYS A 65 17.10 -5.77 1.11
C LYS A 65 18.53 -5.35 1.43
N SER A 66 19.35 -5.11 0.39
CA SER A 66 20.73 -4.61 0.55
C SER A 66 20.77 -3.17 1.08
N ALA A 67 19.95 -2.28 0.53
CA ALA A 67 19.91 -0.86 0.90
C ALA A 67 19.51 -0.65 2.38
N HIS A 68 18.60 -1.48 2.89
CA HIS A 68 18.09 -1.44 4.27
C HIS A 68 18.75 -2.46 5.21
N SER A 69 19.86 -3.10 4.84
CA SER A 69 20.48 -4.21 5.58
C SER A 69 20.82 -3.92 7.04
N HIS A 70 21.08 -2.66 7.39
CA HIS A 70 21.41 -2.22 8.75
C HIS A 70 20.26 -1.47 9.44
N GLN A 71 19.07 -1.46 8.87
CA GLN A 71 17.93 -0.74 9.40
C GLN A 71 16.92 -1.71 10.05
N PHE A 72 16.35 -1.27 11.16
CA PHE A 72 15.35 -2.03 11.91
C PHE A 72 14.11 -1.16 12.18
N ARG A 73 12.96 -1.82 12.21
CA ARG A 73 11.70 -1.21 12.63
C ARG A 73 11.67 -1.04 14.15
N ARG A 74 10.73 -0.24 14.67
CA ARG A 74 10.52 -0.10 16.13
C ARG A 74 10.09 -1.40 16.81
N SER A 75 9.60 -2.37 16.06
CA SER A 75 9.33 -3.74 16.53
C SER A 75 10.59 -4.56 16.79
N GLY A 76 11.76 -4.12 16.34
CA GLY A 76 13.01 -4.89 16.29
C GLY A 76 13.16 -5.73 15.02
N ALA A 77 12.15 -5.82 14.17
CA ALA A 77 12.19 -6.57 12.92
C ALA A 77 13.07 -5.86 11.85
N PRO A 78 13.72 -6.61 10.93
CA PRO A 78 14.44 -6.03 9.81
C PRO A 78 13.55 -5.11 8.98
N TYR A 79 14.10 -3.96 8.53
CA TYR A 79 13.31 -2.95 7.81
C TYR A 79 12.67 -3.50 6.54
N ILE A 80 13.35 -4.43 5.85
CA ILE A 80 12.90 -5.04 4.59
C ILE A 80 11.51 -5.70 4.68
N GLU A 81 11.08 -6.13 5.87
CA GLU A 81 9.73 -6.69 6.05
C GLU A 81 8.64 -5.71 5.61
N HIS A 82 8.83 -4.41 5.85
CA HIS A 82 7.84 -3.40 5.49
C HIS A 82 7.61 -3.29 3.98
N PRO A 83 8.62 -3.01 3.14
CA PRO A 83 8.42 -2.91 1.70
C PRO A 83 7.95 -4.24 1.08
N VAL A 84 8.33 -5.39 1.63
CA VAL A 84 7.83 -6.68 1.15
C VAL A 84 6.35 -6.88 1.47
N GLN A 85 5.90 -6.53 2.68
CA GLN A 85 4.48 -6.56 3.05
C GLN A 85 3.65 -5.56 2.22
N LEU A 86 4.20 -4.37 1.96
CA LEU A 86 3.57 -3.41 1.09
C LEU A 86 3.41 -3.94 -0.34
N ALA A 87 4.47 -4.56 -0.89
CA ALA A 87 4.43 -5.20 -2.20
C ALA A 87 3.41 -6.35 -2.26
N TYR A 88 3.28 -7.11 -1.17
CA TYR A 88 2.28 -8.16 -1.05
C TYR A 88 0.84 -7.61 -1.11
N ILE A 89 0.54 -6.54 -0.35
CA ILE A 89 -0.75 -5.84 -0.43
C ILE A 89 -0.98 -5.32 -1.85
N ALA A 90 0.03 -4.73 -2.49
CA ALA A 90 -0.05 -4.26 -3.87
C ALA A 90 -0.36 -5.38 -4.87
N ALA A 91 0.22 -6.58 -4.68
CA ALA A 91 -0.07 -7.76 -5.48
C ALA A 91 -1.50 -8.29 -5.26
N GLN A 92 -2.02 -8.28 -4.02
CA GLN A 92 -3.40 -8.60 -3.72
C GLN A 92 -4.39 -7.63 -4.41
N LEU A 93 -4.01 -6.38 -4.58
CA LEU A 93 -4.74 -5.37 -5.34
C LEU A 93 -4.54 -5.49 -6.87
N SER A 94 -3.86 -6.54 -7.34
CA SER A 94 -3.58 -6.81 -8.75
C SER A 94 -2.82 -5.67 -9.47
N LEU A 95 -1.93 -4.97 -8.77
CA LEU A 95 -1.05 -3.98 -9.38
C LEU A 95 -0.02 -4.64 -10.30
N ASP A 96 0.43 -3.91 -11.30
CA ASP A 96 1.43 -4.39 -12.25
C ASP A 96 2.84 -4.52 -11.63
N ALA A 97 3.74 -5.23 -12.32
CA ALA A 97 5.11 -5.44 -11.86
C ALA A 97 5.87 -4.14 -11.60
N THR A 98 5.60 -3.07 -12.37
CA THR A 98 6.18 -1.75 -12.20
C THR A 98 5.78 -1.14 -10.86
N ALA A 99 4.49 -1.17 -10.51
CA ALA A 99 3.98 -0.64 -9.26
C ALA A 99 4.44 -1.46 -8.05
N ILE A 100 4.53 -2.80 -8.19
CA ILE A 100 5.04 -3.68 -7.13
C ILE A 100 6.53 -3.43 -6.89
N SER A 101 7.33 -3.24 -7.96
CA SER A 101 8.74 -2.86 -7.83
C SER A 101 8.90 -1.50 -7.17
N ALA A 102 8.05 -0.52 -7.54
CA ALA A 102 8.04 0.79 -6.87
C ALA A 102 7.64 0.69 -5.39
N ALA A 103 6.70 -0.20 -5.03
CA ALA A 103 6.34 -0.47 -3.64
C ALA A 103 7.51 -1.04 -2.82
N LEU A 104 8.32 -1.93 -3.40
CA LEU A 104 9.54 -2.44 -2.78
C LEU A 104 10.61 -1.36 -2.58
N LEU A 105 10.66 -0.37 -3.47
CA LEU A 105 11.71 0.66 -3.52
C LEU A 105 11.29 2.00 -2.90
N HIS A 106 10.06 2.15 -2.41
CA HIS A 106 9.46 3.45 -2.07
C HIS A 106 10.25 4.24 -1.00
N ASP A 107 10.89 3.56 -0.05
CA ASP A 107 11.70 4.18 0.99
C ASP A 107 13.21 4.21 0.66
N VAL A 108 13.66 3.53 -0.42
CA VAL A 108 15.09 3.43 -0.76
C VAL A 108 15.69 4.80 -1.06
N VAL A 109 15.00 5.65 -1.83
CA VAL A 109 15.48 7.00 -2.18
C VAL A 109 15.42 7.96 -0.97
N GLU A 110 14.53 7.72 -0.01
CA GLU A 110 14.36 8.60 1.15
C GLU A 110 15.32 8.26 2.29
N ASP A 111 15.48 6.97 2.57
CA ASP A 111 16.11 6.48 3.79
C ASP A 111 17.50 5.86 3.55
N THR A 112 18.01 5.91 2.30
CA THR A 112 19.32 5.37 1.91
C THR A 112 20.08 6.31 0.95
N PRO A 113 21.37 6.07 0.64
CA PRO A 113 22.14 6.90 -0.31
C PRO A 113 21.70 6.80 -1.79
N TYR A 114 20.78 5.92 -2.14
CA TYR A 114 20.29 5.81 -3.52
C TYR A 114 19.50 7.05 -3.93
N THR A 115 19.74 7.52 -5.17
CA THR A 115 19.05 8.68 -5.75
C THR A 115 17.97 8.25 -6.74
N TYR A 116 17.13 9.20 -7.17
CA TYR A 116 16.19 9.03 -8.27
C TYR A 116 16.87 8.49 -9.53
N GLU A 117 18.02 9.08 -9.89
CA GLU A 117 18.79 8.72 -11.08
C GLU A 117 19.33 7.29 -11.01
N ASN A 118 19.68 6.80 -9.82
CA ASN A 118 20.08 5.40 -9.62
C ASN A 118 18.89 4.46 -9.90
N ILE A 119 17.71 4.78 -9.38
CA ILE A 119 16.49 3.98 -9.62
C ILE A 119 16.12 4.03 -11.11
N GLU A 120 16.16 5.20 -11.74
CA GLU A 120 15.86 5.34 -13.16
C GLU A 120 16.82 4.53 -14.05
N THR A 121 18.11 4.54 -13.73
CA THR A 121 19.12 3.78 -14.48
C THR A 121 18.90 2.27 -14.38
N ILE A 122 18.51 1.76 -13.20
CA ILE A 122 18.40 0.31 -12.95
C ILE A 122 17.03 -0.22 -13.40
N PHE A 123 15.94 0.52 -13.11
CA PHE A 123 14.56 0.05 -13.28
C PHE A 123 13.78 0.77 -14.37
N GLY A 124 14.36 1.81 -14.94
CA GLY A 124 13.71 2.66 -15.94
C GLY A 124 12.82 3.74 -15.34
N LYS A 125 12.46 4.68 -16.21
CA LYS A 125 11.72 5.91 -15.85
C LYS A 125 10.40 5.64 -15.14
N SER A 126 9.63 4.64 -15.58
CA SER A 126 8.30 4.37 -15.01
C SER A 126 8.35 3.97 -13.53
N VAL A 127 9.32 3.15 -13.12
CA VAL A 127 9.51 2.80 -11.70
C VAL A 127 9.98 4.01 -10.91
N ALA A 128 10.97 4.75 -11.44
CA ALA A 128 11.52 5.94 -10.78
C ALA A 128 10.46 7.02 -10.55
N GLU A 129 9.59 7.29 -11.53
CA GLU A 129 8.48 8.25 -11.39
C GLU A 129 7.47 7.84 -10.33
N LEU A 130 7.15 6.55 -10.20
CA LEU A 130 6.28 6.03 -9.13
C LEU A 130 6.92 6.19 -7.75
N VAL A 131 8.20 5.80 -7.61
CA VAL A 131 8.96 5.96 -6.35
C VAL A 131 9.00 7.43 -5.94
N ASP A 132 9.35 8.33 -6.86
CA ASP A 132 9.38 9.79 -6.62
C ASP A 132 8.00 10.32 -6.22
N GLY A 133 6.94 9.86 -6.89
CA GLY A 133 5.56 10.23 -6.57
C GLY A 133 5.18 9.86 -5.13
N VAL A 134 5.48 8.64 -4.70
CA VAL A 134 5.21 8.16 -3.33
C VAL A 134 6.03 8.94 -2.30
N THR A 135 7.33 9.19 -2.57
CA THR A 135 8.25 9.95 -1.70
C THR A 135 7.77 11.40 -1.52
N LYS A 136 7.38 12.08 -2.60
CA LYS A 136 6.92 13.48 -2.55
C LYS A 136 5.64 13.67 -1.74
N LEU A 137 4.78 12.66 -1.66
CA LEU A 137 3.59 12.71 -0.80
C LEU A 137 3.93 12.72 0.69
N ARG A 138 5.13 12.30 1.08
CA ARG A 138 5.58 12.20 2.49
C ARG A 138 6.25 13.48 3.01
N LYS A 139 6.95 14.22 2.15
CA LYS A 139 7.89 15.31 2.54
C LYS A 139 7.24 16.68 2.71
N ILE A 140 6.35 16.89 3.70
CA ILE A 140 5.79 18.22 3.89
C ILE A 140 5.80 18.62 5.36
N LYS A 141 6.40 19.78 5.66
CA LYS A 141 6.32 20.45 6.96
C LYS A 141 5.24 21.54 6.90
N TYR A 142 4.38 21.59 7.89
CA TYR A 142 3.26 22.52 7.98
C TYR A 142 3.26 23.29 9.29
N ASN A 143 2.64 24.47 9.28
CA ASN A 143 2.54 25.32 10.47
C ASN A 143 1.23 25.03 11.24
N THR A 144 0.17 24.61 10.58
CA THR A 144 -1.12 24.24 11.22
C THR A 144 -1.62 22.88 10.73
N ARG A 145 -2.52 22.26 11.50
CA ARG A 145 -3.11 20.96 11.19
C ARG A 145 -4.10 21.06 10.01
N GLU A 146 -4.88 22.12 9.95
CA GLU A 146 -5.85 22.38 8.88
C GLU A 146 -5.16 22.60 7.54
N GLU A 147 -4.10 23.43 7.51
CA GLU A 147 -3.27 23.63 6.32
C GLU A 147 -2.64 22.32 5.84
N GLN A 148 -2.21 21.48 6.79
CA GLN A 148 -1.65 20.17 6.50
C GLN A 148 -2.66 19.26 5.79
N GLN A 149 -3.90 19.19 6.26
CA GLN A 149 -4.94 18.33 5.66
C GLN A 149 -5.29 18.78 4.24
N VAL A 150 -5.51 20.07 4.02
CA VAL A 150 -5.85 20.63 2.70
C VAL A 150 -4.73 20.39 1.69
N GLU A 151 -3.49 20.63 2.08
CA GLU A 151 -2.36 20.48 1.17
C GLU A 151 -2.03 18.99 0.90
N ASN A 152 -2.21 18.11 1.88
CA ASN A 152 -2.10 16.67 1.68
C ASN A 152 -3.15 16.17 0.66
N LEU A 153 -4.40 16.57 0.81
CA LEU A 153 -5.46 16.29 -0.15
C LEU A 153 -5.10 16.80 -1.55
N ARG A 154 -4.69 18.06 -1.67
CA ARG A 154 -4.28 18.66 -2.94
C ARG A 154 -3.18 17.87 -3.64
N LYS A 155 -2.13 17.46 -2.90
CA LYS A 155 -1.02 16.70 -3.47
C LYS A 155 -1.42 15.29 -3.85
N MET A 156 -2.26 14.64 -3.06
CA MET A 156 -2.83 13.35 -3.43
C MET A 156 -3.63 13.46 -4.73
N PHE A 157 -4.47 14.47 -4.90
CA PHE A 157 -5.18 14.70 -6.16
C PHE A 157 -4.25 15.00 -7.34
N LEU A 158 -3.19 15.79 -7.13
CA LEU A 158 -2.19 16.05 -8.17
C LEU A 158 -1.40 14.79 -8.55
N ALA A 159 -1.06 13.94 -7.58
CA ALA A 159 -0.42 12.66 -7.84
C ALA A 159 -1.35 11.70 -8.58
N MET A 160 -2.63 11.63 -8.19
CA MET A 160 -3.66 10.85 -8.91
C MET A 160 -3.79 11.26 -10.37
N GLY A 161 -3.71 12.57 -10.66
CA GLY A 161 -3.76 13.09 -12.02
C GLY A 161 -2.56 12.70 -12.89
N LYS A 162 -1.44 12.32 -12.28
CA LYS A 162 -0.24 11.82 -12.98
C LYS A 162 -0.28 10.30 -13.12
N ASP A 163 -0.41 9.58 -12.02
CA ASP A 163 -0.49 8.12 -11.99
C ASP A 163 -1.23 7.66 -10.73
N ILE A 164 -2.38 7.04 -10.91
CA ILE A 164 -3.23 6.54 -9.81
C ILE A 164 -2.52 5.51 -8.94
N ARG A 165 -1.56 4.77 -9.49
CA ARG A 165 -0.81 3.73 -8.76
C ARG A 165 -0.04 4.31 -7.58
N VAL A 166 0.42 5.56 -7.65
CA VAL A 166 1.07 6.29 -6.53
C VAL A 166 0.17 6.30 -5.29
N ILE A 167 -1.12 6.61 -5.47
CA ILE A 167 -2.07 6.66 -4.36
C ILE A 167 -2.39 5.27 -3.84
N ILE A 168 -2.53 4.28 -4.73
CA ILE A 168 -2.81 2.89 -4.33
C ILE A 168 -1.64 2.34 -3.49
N ILE A 169 -0.39 2.59 -3.90
CA ILE A 169 0.80 2.24 -3.11
C ILE A 169 0.76 2.94 -1.75
N LYS A 170 0.38 4.22 -1.71
CA LYS A 170 0.32 4.99 -0.46
C LYS A 170 -0.79 4.51 0.49
N LEU A 171 -1.93 4.08 -0.05
CA LEU A 171 -3.00 3.45 0.72
C LEU A 171 -2.56 2.10 1.29
N ALA A 172 -1.84 1.29 0.51
CA ALA A 172 -1.28 0.02 0.96
C ALA A 172 -0.20 0.21 2.04
N ASP A 173 0.67 1.25 1.92
CA ASP A 173 1.62 1.66 2.95
C ASP A 173 0.89 2.04 4.25
N ARG A 174 -0.18 2.85 4.15
CA ARG A 174 -1.00 3.22 5.31
C ARG A 174 -1.61 1.99 5.98
N LEU A 175 -2.14 1.05 5.20
CA LEU A 175 -2.71 -0.19 5.75
C LEU A 175 -1.66 -0.99 6.52
N HIS A 176 -0.47 -1.19 5.95
CA HIS A 176 0.61 -1.88 6.65
C HIS A 176 1.04 -1.13 7.93
N ASN A 177 1.14 0.19 7.87
CA ASN A 177 1.46 1.01 9.04
C ASN A 177 0.39 0.89 10.13
N MET A 178 -0.90 0.79 9.79
CA MET A 178 -1.98 0.52 10.74
C MET A 178 -1.85 -0.85 11.41
N ARG A 179 -1.50 -1.89 10.67
CA ARG A 179 -1.27 -3.26 11.20
C ARG A 179 -0.10 -3.32 12.20
N THR A 180 0.90 -2.45 12.04
CA THR A 180 2.09 -2.38 12.91
C THR A 180 2.03 -1.24 13.95
N LEU A 181 0.92 -0.55 14.07
CA LEU A 181 0.76 0.67 14.88
C LEU A 181 0.97 0.43 16.39
N LYS A 182 0.77 -0.81 16.86
CA LYS A 182 0.97 -1.22 18.27
C LYS A 182 2.37 -0.94 18.82
N TYR A 183 3.39 -0.85 17.97
CA TYR A 183 4.76 -0.58 18.38
C TYR A 183 5.08 0.92 18.55
N LEU A 184 4.12 1.79 18.31
CA LEU A 184 4.27 3.24 18.47
C LEU A 184 3.72 3.71 19.82
N LYS A 185 4.20 4.88 20.29
CA LYS A 185 3.65 5.56 21.47
C LYS A 185 2.19 5.97 21.25
N ARG A 186 1.40 6.01 22.33
CA ARG A 186 -0.04 6.29 22.29
C ARG A 186 -0.42 7.54 21.50
N ASP A 187 0.29 8.65 21.73
CA ASP A 187 0.02 9.92 21.02
C ASP A 187 0.16 9.77 19.50
N ARG A 188 1.18 9.00 19.07
CA ARG A 188 1.39 8.70 17.64
C ARG A 188 0.33 7.76 17.09
N GLN A 189 -0.11 6.77 17.87
CA GLN A 189 -1.20 5.89 17.48
C GLN A 189 -2.48 6.69 17.20
N ILE A 190 -2.85 7.60 18.11
CA ILE A 190 -4.01 8.46 17.95
C ILE A 190 -3.88 9.38 16.74
N ALA A 191 -2.74 10.04 16.57
CA ALA A 191 -2.52 10.97 15.46
C ALA A 191 -2.63 10.28 14.09
N ILE A 192 -1.97 9.12 13.93
CA ILE A 192 -1.99 8.33 12.70
C ILE A 192 -3.41 7.77 12.44
N SER A 193 -4.11 7.30 13.46
CA SER A 193 -5.48 6.80 13.33
C SER A 193 -6.46 7.90 12.91
N LYS A 194 -6.36 9.10 13.47
CA LYS A 194 -7.16 10.26 13.05
C LYS A 194 -6.91 10.62 11.59
N GLU A 195 -5.65 10.74 11.19
CA GLU A 195 -5.28 11.01 9.79
C GLU A 195 -5.80 9.91 8.85
N THR A 196 -5.79 8.66 9.30
CA THR A 196 -6.29 7.52 8.51
C THR A 196 -7.79 7.67 8.22
N ILE A 197 -8.60 7.99 9.24
CA ILE A 197 -10.05 8.21 9.08
C ILE A 197 -10.35 9.48 8.28
N GLU A 198 -9.62 10.58 8.55
CA GLU A 198 -9.92 11.89 7.96
C GLU A 198 -9.46 11.99 6.50
N LEU A 199 -8.44 11.23 6.09
CA LEU A 199 -7.81 11.38 4.77
C LEU A 199 -7.82 10.07 3.96
N TYR A 200 -7.23 9.00 4.48
CA TYR A 200 -6.95 7.80 3.69
C TYR A 200 -8.19 6.94 3.42
N ALA A 201 -9.04 6.73 4.43
CA ALA A 201 -10.27 5.95 4.26
C ALA A 201 -11.25 6.59 3.26
N PRO A 202 -11.49 7.93 3.27
CA PRO A 202 -12.29 8.59 2.25
C PRO A 202 -11.73 8.50 0.83
N ILE A 203 -10.39 8.51 0.67
CA ILE A 203 -9.75 8.33 -0.63
C ILE A 203 -9.96 6.89 -1.12
N ALA A 204 -9.73 5.88 -0.29
CA ALA A 204 -9.98 4.48 -0.62
C ALA A 204 -11.45 4.28 -1.05
N TYR A 205 -12.39 4.88 -0.32
CA TYR A 205 -13.82 4.86 -0.67
C TYR A 205 -14.10 5.46 -2.07
N LYS A 206 -13.55 6.65 -2.36
CA LYS A 206 -13.72 7.31 -3.66
C LYS A 206 -13.11 6.54 -4.83
N LEU A 207 -12.09 5.73 -4.57
CA LEU A 207 -11.48 4.83 -5.55
C LEU A 207 -12.23 3.49 -5.67
N GLY A 208 -13.32 3.28 -4.94
CA GLY A 208 -14.07 2.03 -4.96
C GLY A 208 -13.38 0.87 -4.23
N MET A 209 -12.32 1.14 -3.45
CA MET A 209 -11.52 0.15 -2.73
C MET A 209 -12.14 -0.11 -1.35
N TYR A 210 -13.37 -0.65 -1.33
CA TYR A 210 -14.18 -0.79 -0.11
C TYR A 210 -13.51 -1.66 0.96
N GLU A 211 -12.93 -2.79 0.58
CA GLU A 211 -12.22 -3.68 1.51
C GLU A 211 -11.04 -2.95 2.20
N LEU A 212 -10.24 -2.24 1.41
CA LEU A 212 -9.13 -1.45 1.94
C LEU A 212 -9.61 -0.34 2.87
N LYS A 213 -10.70 0.37 2.49
CA LYS A 213 -11.37 1.38 3.32
C LYS A 213 -11.79 0.79 4.66
N THR A 214 -12.48 -0.34 4.67
CA THR A 214 -12.95 -1.02 5.89
C THR A 214 -11.78 -1.39 6.79
N GLN A 215 -10.73 -2.02 6.25
CA GLN A 215 -9.55 -2.36 7.07
C GLN A 215 -8.82 -1.14 7.63
N LEU A 216 -8.79 -0.02 6.91
CA LEU A 216 -8.22 1.23 7.42
C LEU A 216 -9.07 1.81 8.57
N GLU A 217 -10.39 1.78 8.44
CA GLU A 217 -11.32 2.25 9.47
C GLU A 217 -11.27 1.38 10.72
N ASP A 218 -11.35 0.05 10.58
CA ASP A 218 -11.28 -0.89 11.71
C ASP A 218 -9.95 -0.78 12.46
N GLY A 219 -8.84 -0.69 11.69
CA GLY A 219 -7.52 -0.47 12.27
C GLY A 219 -7.43 0.83 13.06
N ALA A 220 -8.04 1.91 12.58
CA ALA A 220 -8.06 3.20 13.26
C ALA A 220 -9.01 3.20 14.46
N PHE A 221 -10.19 2.59 14.34
CA PHE A 221 -11.20 2.48 15.40
C PHE A 221 -10.63 1.82 16.65
N LYS A 222 -9.88 0.75 16.50
CA LYS A 222 -9.17 0.06 17.60
C LYS A 222 -8.34 0.99 18.49
N TYR A 223 -7.73 2.03 17.91
CA TYR A 223 -6.88 2.97 18.66
C TYR A 223 -7.62 4.24 19.08
N LEU A 224 -8.65 4.65 18.36
CA LEU A 224 -9.43 5.83 18.71
C LEU A 224 -10.45 5.54 19.81
N TYR A 225 -11.08 4.37 19.76
CA TYR A 225 -12.18 3.95 20.63
C TYR A 225 -11.92 2.53 21.19
N PRO A 226 -10.87 2.36 22.03
CA PRO A 226 -10.40 1.03 22.46
C PRO A 226 -11.42 0.26 23.31
N ASP A 227 -12.24 0.95 24.09
CA ASP A 227 -13.24 0.30 24.94
C ASP A 227 -14.42 -0.19 24.11
N ASP A 228 -14.92 0.62 23.16
CA ASP A 228 -15.97 0.22 22.23
C ASP A 228 -15.51 -0.93 21.35
N TYR A 229 -14.25 -0.87 20.85
CA TYR A 229 -13.66 -1.95 20.07
C TYR A 229 -13.64 -3.28 20.84
N LYS A 230 -13.25 -3.26 22.13
CA LYS A 230 -13.25 -4.46 22.97
C LYS A 230 -14.65 -5.03 23.16
N ASN A 231 -15.64 -4.15 23.44
CA ASN A 231 -17.02 -4.57 23.65
C ASN A 231 -17.58 -5.27 22.39
N ILE A 232 -17.33 -4.70 21.20
CA ILE A 232 -17.76 -5.29 19.92
C ILE A 232 -17.12 -6.66 19.71
N ILE A 233 -15.81 -6.81 19.98
CA ILE A 233 -15.14 -8.12 19.82
C ILE A 233 -15.74 -9.17 20.76
N ILE A 234 -16.03 -8.81 22.01
CA ILE A 234 -16.65 -9.73 22.97
C ILE A 234 -18.06 -10.16 22.55
N GLU A 235 -18.81 -9.27 21.90
CA GLU A 235 -20.16 -9.59 21.40
C GLU A 235 -20.15 -10.48 20.12
N LEU A 236 -19.02 -10.52 19.40
CA LEU A 236 -18.87 -11.32 18.17
C LEU A 236 -18.30 -12.71 18.43
N GLU A 237 -17.68 -12.97 19.59
CA GLU A 237 -17.20 -14.29 20.05
C GLU A 237 -18.31 -15.11 20.70
#